data_a7f3b9ac35cb75c3029fc29529a10df1
#
_entry.id   a7f3b9ac35cb75c3029fc29529a10df1
#
_cell.length_a   1.000
_cell.length_b   1.000
_cell.length_c   1.000
_cell.angle_alpha   90.00
_cell.angle_beta   90.00
_cell.angle_gamma   90.00
#
_symmetry.space_group_name_H-M   'P 1'
#
loop_
_entity.id
_entity.type
_entity.pdbx_description
1 polymer ?
#
loop_
_entity_poly.entity_id
_entity_poly.type
_entity_poly.pdbx_seq_one_letter_code
_entity_poly.pdbx_strand_id
1 'polypeptide(L)'
;LDISEHIILPNMVNTPQNIKLKRTYKKLKEEYGIIHEIPKAISLDEVGLLGVVGHGDKRKAYDIVRALSTQILVNEVPEDLKVAFVYDSVHSKGWNKYESFTRTQMETGISLVAGTPEKRGKVLNMLAQAIEERKALSGDGVENMKPRYIVFVDDMALLKNHRIVEALRDDLCVCAFTFIVVADCIEKLPENVEYALVDSLEFSGVYSMTDHTCMPMVFDKLSEQKLDKYINYIKSKKNVAER
;
A
#
# COMPACT_ATOMS: atom_id res chain seq x y z
N LEU A 1 11.53 9.36 14.38
CA LEU A 1 12.08 10.65 13.94
C LEU A 1 13.15 11.10 14.91
N ASP A 2 14.37 11.31 14.43
CA ASP A 2 15.46 11.86 15.26
C ASP A 2 15.38 13.40 15.20
N ILE A 3 15.04 13.99 16.33
CA ILE A 3 14.99 15.47 16.51
C ILE A 3 16.18 15.97 17.33
N SER A 4 17.14 15.09 17.66
CA SER A 4 18.25 15.41 18.54
C SER A 4 19.14 16.55 18.01
N GLU A 5 19.23 16.71 16.68
CA GLU A 5 19.98 17.79 16.03
C GLU A 5 19.32 19.16 16.17
N HIS A 6 17.99 19.21 16.37
CA HIS A 6 17.22 20.43 16.53
C HIS A 6 17.22 20.94 17.99
N ILE A 7 17.64 20.09 18.90
CA ILE A 7 17.76 20.44 20.32
C ILE A 7 19.18 21.00 20.56
N ILE A 8 19.31 22.33 20.53
CA ILE A 8 20.60 23.01 20.65
C ILE A 8 20.71 23.67 22.02
N LEU A 9 21.77 23.37 22.76
CA LEU A 9 22.08 24.05 24.01
C LEU A 9 23.01 25.26 23.70
N PRO A 10 22.68 26.46 24.17
CA PRO A 10 23.57 27.59 23.99
C PRO A 10 24.89 27.39 24.74
N ASN A 11 25.97 27.95 24.20
CA ASN A 11 27.27 27.93 24.86
C ASN A 11 27.20 28.60 26.24
N MET A 12 27.39 27.79 27.29
CA MET A 12 27.33 28.24 28.68
C MET A 12 28.68 28.08 29.37
N VAL A 13 29.08 29.10 30.16
CA VAL A 13 30.24 29.03 31.03
C VAL A 13 30.06 27.92 32.07
N ASN A 14 31.16 27.21 32.44
CA ASN A 14 31.12 26.09 33.35
C ASN A 14 30.97 26.55 34.82
N THR A 15 29.79 26.87 35.24
CA THR A 15 29.41 27.02 36.66
C THR A 15 28.74 25.74 37.16
N PRO A 16 28.68 25.51 38.49
CA PRO A 16 28.04 24.32 39.06
C PRO A 16 26.56 24.17 38.62
N GLN A 17 25.86 25.29 38.51
CA GLN A 17 24.45 25.32 38.04
C GLN A 17 24.35 24.94 36.55
N ASN A 18 25.25 25.49 35.72
CA ASN A 18 25.29 25.18 34.30
C ASN A 18 25.72 23.74 34.00
N ILE A 19 26.59 23.17 34.84
CA ILE A 19 26.96 21.76 34.76
C ILE A 19 25.74 20.87 35.04
N LYS A 20 24.96 21.19 36.07
CA LYS A 20 23.71 20.47 36.35
C LYS A 20 22.72 20.59 35.20
N LEU A 21 22.57 21.78 34.63
CA LEU A 21 21.69 22.03 33.48
C LEU A 21 22.14 21.24 32.23
N LYS A 22 23.45 21.21 31.94
CA LYS A 22 24.02 20.43 30.84
C LYS A 22 23.76 18.91 31.02
N ARG A 23 23.83 18.40 32.24
CA ARG A 23 23.52 16.98 32.54
C ARG A 23 22.06 16.69 32.35
N THR A 24 21.17 17.55 32.81
CA THR A 24 19.73 17.41 32.63
C THR A 24 19.35 17.46 31.14
N TYR A 25 19.94 18.42 30.40
CA TYR A 25 19.77 18.51 28.97
C TYR A 25 20.22 17.25 28.22
N LYS A 26 21.42 16.72 28.55
CA LYS A 26 21.92 15.49 27.94
C LYS A 26 20.94 14.33 28.18
N LYS A 27 20.44 14.20 29.40
CA LYS A 27 19.44 13.18 29.76
C LYS A 27 18.14 13.36 28.97
N LEU A 28 17.64 14.59 28.87
CA LEU A 28 16.44 14.90 28.09
C LEU A 28 16.65 14.63 26.60
N LYS A 29 17.81 14.97 26.06
CA LYS A 29 18.16 14.67 24.67
C LYS A 29 18.21 13.16 24.40
N GLU A 30 18.78 12.37 25.32
CA GLU A 30 18.81 10.91 25.24
C GLU A 30 17.40 10.30 25.35
N GLU A 31 16.54 10.86 26.19
CA GLU A 31 15.19 10.35 26.47
C GLU A 31 14.15 10.78 25.42
N TYR A 32 14.25 12.01 24.91
CA TYR A 32 13.23 12.63 24.03
C TYR A 32 13.79 13.03 22.66
N GLY A 33 15.06 12.81 22.37
CA GLY A 33 15.66 13.14 21.09
C GLY A 33 15.18 12.29 19.92
N ILE A 34 14.59 11.13 20.22
CA ILE A 34 14.00 10.23 19.23
C ILE A 34 12.52 10.08 19.52
N ILE A 35 11.68 10.45 18.59
CA ILE A 35 10.25 10.20 18.65
C ILE A 35 9.98 8.86 17.98
N HIS A 36 9.48 7.92 18.79
CA HIS A 36 9.12 6.59 18.34
C HIS A 36 7.67 6.52 17.85
N GLU A 37 7.36 5.53 17.02
CA GLU A 37 5.98 5.17 16.63
C GLU A 37 5.20 6.31 15.96
N ILE A 38 5.89 7.16 15.19
CA ILE A 38 5.19 8.16 14.38
C ILE A 38 4.55 7.46 13.19
N PRO A 39 3.21 7.60 12.99
CA PRO A 39 2.56 7.06 11.82
C PRO A 39 3.15 7.69 10.54
N LYS A 40 3.51 6.85 9.59
CA LYS A 40 3.91 7.28 8.25
C LYS A 40 2.78 6.95 7.27
N ALA A 41 2.24 7.96 6.64
CA ALA A 41 1.31 7.80 5.54
C ALA A 41 2.06 7.81 4.20
N ILE A 42 1.64 6.96 3.26
CA ILE A 42 2.04 7.00 1.86
C ILE A 42 0.82 7.47 1.07
N SER A 43 0.96 8.58 0.37
CA SER A 43 -0.09 9.09 -0.51
C SER A 43 -0.18 8.21 -1.74
N LEU A 44 -1.27 7.47 -1.89
CA LEU A 44 -1.51 6.67 -3.10
C LEU A 44 -1.84 7.55 -4.31
N ASP A 45 -2.11 8.83 -4.13
CA ASP A 45 -2.30 9.78 -5.24
C ASP A 45 -0.98 10.12 -5.93
N GLU A 46 0.13 9.97 -5.23
CA GLU A 46 1.48 10.28 -5.69
C GLU A 46 2.29 9.04 -6.09
N VAL A 47 1.74 7.84 -5.85
CA VAL A 47 2.44 6.56 -6.11
C VAL A 47 1.63 5.73 -7.09
N GLY A 48 2.13 5.61 -8.32
CA GLY A 48 1.50 4.78 -9.36
C GLY A 48 1.80 3.29 -9.19
N LEU A 49 2.96 2.95 -8.63
CA LEU A 49 3.41 1.56 -8.49
C LEU A 49 4.16 1.34 -7.18
N LEU A 50 3.60 0.48 -6.32
CA LEU A 50 4.11 0.15 -5.00
C LEU A 50 4.44 -1.35 -4.91
N GLY A 51 5.61 -1.70 -4.40
CA GLY A 51 5.98 -3.08 -4.08
C GLY A 51 5.64 -3.45 -2.64
N VAL A 52 5.24 -4.71 -2.41
CA VAL A 52 5.16 -5.30 -1.06
C VAL A 52 5.92 -6.61 -1.07
N VAL A 53 7.03 -6.66 -0.33
CA VAL A 53 7.99 -7.77 -0.38
C VAL A 53 8.06 -8.47 0.96
N GLY A 54 7.75 -9.77 0.96
CA GLY A 54 8.00 -10.65 2.09
C GLY A 54 9.26 -11.47 1.80
N HIS A 55 10.43 -10.94 2.08
CA HIS A 55 11.70 -11.55 1.70
C HIS A 55 11.85 -12.97 2.24
N GLY A 56 11.97 -13.93 1.33
CA GLY A 56 12.04 -15.35 1.61
C GLY A 56 10.72 -16.01 2.08
N ASP A 57 9.70 -15.22 2.42
CA ASP A 57 8.37 -15.73 2.80
C ASP A 57 7.25 -14.74 2.42
N LYS A 58 6.60 -15.00 1.30
CA LYS A 58 5.51 -14.18 0.76
C LYS A 58 4.33 -14.01 1.74
N ARG A 59 4.21 -14.89 2.75
CA ARG A 59 3.15 -14.78 3.78
C ARG A 59 3.26 -13.49 4.58
N LYS A 60 4.48 -12.99 4.84
CA LYS A 60 4.70 -11.71 5.53
C LYS A 60 4.14 -10.54 4.71
N ALA A 61 4.37 -10.56 3.38
CA ALA A 61 3.79 -9.57 2.48
C ALA A 61 2.26 -9.61 2.51
N TYR A 62 1.64 -10.77 2.58
CA TYR A 62 0.19 -10.91 2.66
C TYR A 62 -0.40 -10.32 3.94
N ASP A 63 0.29 -10.37 5.07
CA ASP A 63 -0.18 -9.73 6.31
C ASP A 63 -0.24 -8.20 6.18
N ILE A 64 0.75 -7.62 5.49
CA ILE A 64 0.76 -6.18 5.15
C ILE A 64 -0.33 -5.86 4.13
N VAL A 65 -0.44 -6.63 3.05
CA VAL A 65 -1.47 -6.44 2.01
C VAL A 65 -2.87 -6.52 2.61
N ARG A 66 -3.13 -7.43 3.55
CA ARG A 66 -4.42 -7.53 4.24
C ARG A 66 -4.71 -6.28 5.07
N ALA A 67 -3.71 -5.73 5.76
CA ALA A 67 -3.89 -4.49 6.52
C ALA A 67 -4.18 -3.31 5.57
N LEU A 68 -3.36 -3.11 4.53
CA LEU A 68 -3.53 -2.05 3.54
C LEU A 68 -4.89 -2.14 2.82
N SER A 69 -5.21 -3.31 2.27
CA SER A 69 -6.47 -3.49 1.54
C SER A 69 -7.70 -3.27 2.42
N THR A 70 -7.63 -3.69 3.69
CA THR A 70 -8.72 -3.47 4.64
C THR A 70 -8.87 -1.99 4.96
N GLN A 71 -7.79 -1.26 5.21
CA GLN A 71 -7.82 0.20 5.43
C GLN A 71 -8.42 0.93 4.22
N ILE A 72 -7.96 0.61 3.02
CA ILE A 72 -8.45 1.20 1.77
C ILE A 72 -9.94 0.91 1.56
N LEU A 73 -10.37 -0.33 1.80
CA LEU A 73 -11.77 -0.73 1.60
C LEU A 73 -12.74 -0.12 2.62
N VAL A 74 -12.25 0.33 3.77
CA VAL A 74 -13.10 0.83 4.87
C VAL A 74 -13.15 2.34 4.93
N ASN A 75 -12.03 3.02 4.69
CA ASN A 75 -11.87 4.43 5.04
C ASN A 75 -12.32 5.40 3.94
N GLU A 76 -12.49 4.94 2.71
CA GLU A 76 -12.78 5.81 1.56
C GLU A 76 -14.29 5.86 1.20
N VAL A 77 -14.70 6.88 0.47
CA VAL A 77 -16.06 6.97 -0.10
C VAL A 77 -16.19 5.97 -1.25
N PRO A 78 -17.25 5.12 -1.28
CA PRO A 78 -17.38 4.03 -2.25
C PRO A 78 -17.39 4.45 -3.73
N GLU A 79 -17.88 5.65 -4.00
CA GLU A 79 -18.05 6.19 -5.35
C GLU A 79 -16.75 6.67 -5.97
N ASP A 80 -15.78 7.04 -5.12
CA ASP A 80 -14.51 7.63 -5.56
C ASP A 80 -13.39 6.60 -5.76
N LEU A 81 -13.61 5.35 -5.34
CA LEU A 81 -12.58 4.32 -5.33
C LEU A 81 -13.10 2.96 -5.77
N LYS A 82 -12.36 2.31 -6.68
CA LYS A 82 -12.51 0.90 -7.03
C LYS A 82 -11.24 0.13 -6.69
N VAL A 83 -11.41 -1.07 -6.16
CA VAL A 83 -10.29 -1.93 -5.75
C VAL A 83 -10.36 -3.25 -6.49
N ALA A 84 -9.30 -3.58 -7.21
CA ALA A 84 -9.17 -4.84 -7.93
C ALA A 84 -8.14 -5.76 -7.27
N PHE A 85 -8.39 -7.05 -7.33
CA PHE A 85 -7.49 -8.10 -6.86
C PHE A 85 -7.21 -9.09 -7.98
N VAL A 86 -5.95 -9.15 -8.42
CA VAL A 86 -5.47 -10.06 -9.46
C VAL A 86 -4.57 -11.10 -8.80
N TYR A 87 -5.04 -12.33 -8.73
CA TYR A 87 -4.35 -13.39 -7.99
C TYR A 87 -4.56 -14.77 -8.64
N ASP A 88 -3.86 -15.78 -8.13
CA ASP A 88 -4.10 -17.18 -8.47
C ASP A 88 -4.84 -17.88 -7.31
N SER A 89 -6.06 -18.29 -7.55
CA SER A 89 -6.90 -18.95 -6.52
C SER A 89 -6.34 -20.28 -6.01
N VAL A 90 -5.40 -20.89 -6.74
CA VAL A 90 -4.73 -22.12 -6.31
C VAL A 90 -3.67 -21.83 -5.25
N HIS A 91 -2.90 -20.76 -5.45
CA HIS A 91 -1.76 -20.40 -4.59
C HIS A 91 -2.11 -19.36 -3.52
N SER A 92 -3.00 -18.45 -3.82
CA SER A 92 -3.39 -17.34 -2.94
C SER A 92 -4.82 -17.48 -2.48
N LYS A 93 -5.05 -18.45 -1.61
CA LYS A 93 -6.35 -18.69 -0.98
C LYS A 93 -6.68 -17.52 -0.05
N GLY A 94 -7.84 -16.96 -0.14
CA GLY A 94 -8.31 -15.94 0.80
C GLY A 94 -8.59 -14.56 0.19
N TRP A 95 -8.07 -14.24 -0.99
CA TRP A 95 -8.40 -12.97 -1.65
C TRP A 95 -9.83 -12.94 -2.22
N ASN A 96 -10.45 -14.08 -2.48
CA ASN A 96 -11.86 -14.20 -2.81
C ASN A 96 -12.80 -13.59 -1.75
N LYS A 97 -12.35 -13.48 -0.52
CA LYS A 97 -13.11 -12.86 0.59
C LYS A 97 -13.44 -11.40 0.33
N TYR A 98 -12.63 -10.71 -0.48
CA TYR A 98 -12.85 -9.32 -0.85
C TYR A 98 -14.03 -9.11 -1.81
N GLU A 99 -14.57 -10.15 -2.45
CA GLU A 99 -15.77 -10.06 -3.29
C GLU A 99 -17.01 -9.49 -2.56
N SER A 100 -17.01 -9.54 -1.23
CA SER A 100 -18.11 -9.03 -0.41
C SER A 100 -18.15 -7.50 -0.27
N PHE A 101 -17.11 -6.80 -0.72
CA PHE A 101 -17.06 -5.33 -0.65
C PHE A 101 -17.63 -4.68 -1.92
N THR A 102 -18.41 -3.61 -1.75
CA THR A 102 -19.00 -2.87 -2.87
C THR A 102 -17.94 -2.27 -3.81
N ARG A 103 -16.81 -1.85 -3.25
CA ARG A 103 -15.69 -1.26 -4.03
C ARG A 103 -14.97 -2.25 -4.93
N THR A 104 -15.14 -3.53 -4.70
CA THR A 104 -14.59 -4.58 -5.57
C THR A 104 -15.57 -5.01 -6.66
N GLN A 105 -16.62 -4.22 -6.88
CA GLN A 105 -17.62 -4.48 -7.92
C GLN A 105 -17.80 -3.23 -8.79
N MET A 106 -17.94 -3.45 -10.09
CA MET A 106 -18.39 -2.42 -11.02
C MET A 106 -19.91 -2.24 -10.94
N GLU A 107 -20.42 -1.11 -11.35
CA GLU A 107 -21.86 -0.85 -11.46
C GLU A 107 -22.56 -1.86 -12.37
N THR A 108 -21.84 -2.38 -13.35
CA THR A 108 -22.29 -3.47 -14.24
C THR A 108 -22.42 -4.83 -13.58
N GLY A 109 -22.11 -4.95 -12.28
CA GLY A 109 -22.10 -6.22 -11.54
C GLY A 109 -20.84 -7.07 -11.76
N ILE A 110 -19.85 -6.58 -12.49
CA ILE A 110 -18.59 -7.30 -12.71
C ILE A 110 -17.73 -7.22 -11.44
N SER A 111 -17.35 -8.41 -10.90
CA SER A 111 -16.42 -8.49 -9.79
C SER A 111 -14.98 -8.18 -10.24
N LEU A 112 -14.32 -7.28 -9.51
CA LEU A 112 -12.90 -6.95 -9.70
C LEU A 112 -11.95 -7.91 -8.95
N VAL A 113 -12.48 -8.96 -8.33
CA VAL A 113 -11.72 -10.00 -7.62
C VAL A 113 -11.50 -11.17 -8.57
N ALA A 114 -10.31 -11.27 -9.14
CA ALA A 114 -10.01 -12.10 -10.30
C ALA A 114 -9.00 -13.21 -9.98
N GLY A 115 -9.47 -14.34 -9.45
CA GLY A 115 -8.65 -15.49 -9.05
C GLY A 115 -8.46 -16.54 -10.14
N THR A 116 -9.31 -16.61 -11.15
CA THR A 116 -9.20 -17.60 -12.25
C THR A 116 -8.64 -16.95 -13.52
N PRO A 117 -8.00 -17.70 -14.42
CA PRO A 117 -7.47 -17.15 -15.67
C PRO A 117 -8.50 -16.36 -16.49
N GLU A 118 -9.72 -16.85 -16.57
CA GLU A 118 -10.81 -16.19 -17.29
C GLU A 118 -11.21 -14.85 -16.66
N LYS A 119 -11.42 -14.83 -15.32
CA LYS A 119 -11.74 -13.61 -14.58
C LYS A 119 -10.58 -12.60 -14.69
N ARG A 120 -9.33 -13.08 -14.58
CA ARG A 120 -8.14 -12.22 -14.74
C ARG A 120 -8.10 -11.55 -16.09
N GLY A 121 -8.28 -12.32 -17.18
CA GLY A 121 -8.30 -11.75 -18.52
C GLY A 121 -9.36 -10.66 -18.69
N LYS A 122 -10.57 -10.88 -18.19
CA LYS A 122 -11.66 -9.89 -18.25
C LYS A 122 -11.32 -8.62 -17.45
N VAL A 123 -10.86 -8.77 -16.21
CA VAL A 123 -10.53 -7.62 -15.35
C VAL A 123 -9.33 -6.85 -15.90
N LEU A 124 -8.27 -7.54 -16.31
CA LEU A 124 -7.08 -6.88 -16.87
C LEU A 124 -7.38 -6.14 -18.17
N ASN A 125 -8.22 -6.70 -19.06
CA ASN A 125 -8.63 -6.01 -20.30
C ASN A 125 -9.42 -4.74 -19.98
N MET A 126 -10.34 -4.80 -19.01
CA MET A 126 -11.11 -3.63 -18.58
C MET A 126 -10.21 -2.55 -17.97
N LEU A 127 -9.28 -2.93 -17.08
CA LEU A 127 -8.33 -1.98 -16.48
C LEU A 127 -7.41 -1.35 -17.53
N ALA A 128 -6.88 -2.15 -18.47
CA ALA A 128 -6.04 -1.65 -19.56
C ALA A 128 -6.80 -0.65 -20.45
N GLN A 129 -8.04 -0.97 -20.80
CA GLN A 129 -8.90 -0.06 -21.57
C GLN A 129 -9.15 1.24 -20.80
N ALA A 130 -9.48 1.18 -19.50
CA ALA A 130 -9.70 2.36 -18.69
C ALA A 130 -8.44 3.24 -18.58
N ILE A 131 -7.23 2.65 -18.52
CA ILE A 131 -5.98 3.40 -18.55
C ILE A 131 -5.81 4.10 -19.91
N GLU A 132 -6.03 3.41 -21.02
CA GLU A 132 -5.91 3.97 -22.37
C GLU A 132 -6.88 5.12 -22.60
N GLU A 133 -8.16 4.95 -22.20
CA GLU A 133 -9.18 5.99 -22.28
C GLU A 133 -8.79 7.23 -21.48
N ARG A 134 -8.26 7.05 -20.27
CA ARG A 134 -7.84 8.15 -19.39
C ARG A 134 -6.59 8.87 -19.92
N LYS A 135 -5.64 8.14 -20.48
CA LYS A 135 -4.48 8.74 -21.15
C LYS A 135 -4.89 9.62 -22.32
N ALA A 136 -5.91 9.22 -23.08
CA ALA A 136 -6.41 10.00 -24.20
C ALA A 136 -7.09 11.33 -23.74
N LEU A 137 -7.58 11.37 -22.51
CA LEU A 137 -8.22 12.56 -21.91
C LEU A 137 -7.22 13.47 -21.18
N SER A 138 -5.97 13.06 -21.00
CA SER A 138 -4.96 13.80 -20.22
C SER A 138 -4.53 15.08 -20.94
N GLY A 139 -5.12 16.19 -20.52
CA GLY A 139 -4.80 17.56 -20.92
C GLY A 139 -5.14 18.54 -19.79
N ASP A 140 -6.41 18.73 -19.48
CA ASP A 140 -6.84 19.75 -18.51
C ASP A 140 -7.77 19.24 -17.39
N GLY A 141 -7.87 17.92 -17.20
CA GLY A 141 -8.86 17.33 -16.29
C GLY A 141 -8.35 16.25 -15.33
N VAL A 142 -7.05 16.11 -15.17
CA VAL A 142 -6.42 14.99 -14.44
C VAL A 142 -6.74 14.99 -12.95
N GLU A 143 -6.91 16.14 -12.33
CA GLU A 143 -7.12 16.28 -10.88
C GLU A 143 -8.45 15.68 -10.36
N ASN A 144 -9.38 15.29 -11.25
CA ASN A 144 -10.72 14.83 -10.87
C ASN A 144 -11.14 13.50 -11.51
N MET A 145 -10.21 12.67 -11.99
CA MET A 145 -10.58 11.38 -12.56
C MET A 145 -11.10 10.41 -11.49
N LYS A 146 -12.41 10.18 -11.50
CA LYS A 146 -13.11 9.24 -10.61
C LYS A 146 -13.74 8.10 -11.41
N PRO A 147 -13.84 6.91 -10.82
CA PRO A 147 -13.21 6.47 -9.57
C PRO A 147 -11.70 6.27 -9.72
N ARG A 148 -10.92 6.45 -8.64
CA ARG A 148 -9.54 5.99 -8.59
C ARG A 148 -9.51 4.46 -8.55
N TYR A 149 -8.53 3.84 -9.19
CA TYR A 149 -8.34 2.40 -9.16
C TYR A 149 -7.10 2.02 -8.35
N ILE A 150 -7.28 1.12 -7.37
CA ILE A 150 -6.17 0.47 -6.67
C ILE A 150 -6.20 -1.01 -7.04
N VAL A 151 -5.10 -1.50 -7.60
CA VAL A 151 -5.01 -2.86 -8.15
C VAL A 151 -3.96 -3.65 -7.37
N PHE A 152 -4.39 -4.60 -6.56
CA PHE A 152 -3.51 -5.55 -5.92
C PHE A 152 -3.18 -6.69 -6.87
N VAL A 153 -1.88 -6.93 -7.08
CA VAL A 153 -1.36 -8.00 -7.95
C VAL A 153 -0.51 -8.94 -7.10
N ASP A 154 -0.94 -10.17 -6.99
CA ASP A 154 -0.26 -11.19 -6.18
C ASP A 154 1.13 -11.58 -6.72
N ASP A 155 1.28 -11.58 -8.04
CA ASP A 155 2.54 -11.89 -8.71
C ASP A 155 2.58 -11.25 -10.09
N MET A 156 3.72 -10.65 -10.47
CA MET A 156 3.92 -10.08 -11.81
C MET A 156 3.77 -11.12 -12.93
N ALA A 157 4.05 -12.39 -12.64
CA ALA A 157 3.85 -13.47 -13.61
C ALA A 157 2.39 -13.58 -14.09
N LEU A 158 1.42 -13.14 -13.28
CA LEU A 158 -0.01 -13.13 -13.64
C LEU A 158 -0.35 -12.10 -14.72
N LEU A 159 0.49 -11.08 -14.90
CA LEU A 159 0.34 -10.04 -15.91
C LEU A 159 1.14 -10.34 -17.18
N LYS A 160 1.99 -11.38 -17.16
CA LYS A 160 2.88 -11.72 -18.29
C LYS A 160 2.08 -11.89 -19.58
N ASN A 161 2.60 -11.31 -20.66
CA ASN A 161 2.00 -11.31 -22.00
C ASN A 161 0.65 -10.56 -22.11
N HIS A 162 0.23 -9.80 -21.09
CA HIS A 162 -0.93 -8.94 -21.17
C HIS A 162 -0.50 -7.50 -21.44
N ARG A 163 -1.25 -6.77 -22.30
CA ARG A 163 -0.96 -5.37 -22.69
C ARG A 163 -0.85 -4.41 -21.50
N ILE A 164 -1.45 -4.74 -20.36
CA ILE A 164 -1.38 -3.92 -19.14
C ILE A 164 0.05 -3.74 -18.64
N VAL A 165 0.97 -4.66 -18.96
CA VAL A 165 2.40 -4.55 -18.59
C VAL A 165 3.04 -3.31 -19.22
N GLU A 166 2.62 -2.95 -20.44
CA GLU A 166 3.10 -1.73 -21.10
C GLU A 166 2.60 -0.49 -20.36
N ALA A 167 1.35 -0.51 -19.89
CA ALA A 167 0.77 0.58 -19.10
C ALA A 167 1.49 0.80 -17.76
N LEU A 168 2.06 -0.27 -17.15
CA LEU A 168 2.83 -0.14 -15.91
C LEU A 168 4.14 0.65 -16.06
N ARG A 169 4.61 0.88 -17.28
CA ARG A 169 5.82 1.66 -17.57
C ARG A 169 5.58 3.17 -17.60
N ASP A 170 4.33 3.56 -17.65
CA ASP A 170 3.92 4.96 -17.72
C ASP A 170 3.62 5.53 -16.34
N ASP A 171 3.44 6.83 -16.26
CA ASP A 171 2.95 7.48 -15.05
C ASP A 171 1.47 7.14 -14.83
N LEU A 172 1.21 6.20 -13.93
CA LEU A 172 -0.12 5.73 -13.60
C LEU A 172 -0.91 6.73 -12.73
N CYS A 173 -0.22 7.65 -12.04
CA CYS A 173 -0.86 8.64 -11.20
C CYS A 173 -1.74 9.59 -12.02
N VAL A 174 -1.28 9.99 -13.20
CA VAL A 174 -2.06 10.82 -14.13
C VAL A 174 -3.34 10.16 -14.63
N CYS A 175 -3.43 8.83 -14.55
CA CYS A 175 -4.62 8.06 -14.90
C CYS A 175 -5.48 7.71 -13.67
N ALA A 176 -5.14 8.19 -12.48
CA ALA A 176 -5.74 7.81 -11.21
C ALA A 176 -5.72 6.29 -10.95
N PHE A 177 -4.58 5.64 -11.25
CA PHE A 177 -4.32 4.24 -10.97
C PHE A 177 -3.14 4.08 -10.02
N THR A 178 -3.24 3.10 -9.12
CA THR A 178 -2.13 2.62 -8.29
C THR A 178 -2.11 1.10 -8.35
N PHE A 179 -0.98 0.52 -8.70
CA PHE A 179 -0.76 -0.93 -8.62
C PHE A 179 0.09 -1.25 -7.40
N ILE A 180 -0.36 -2.23 -6.62
CA ILE A 180 0.34 -2.75 -5.46
C ILE A 180 0.74 -4.19 -5.78
N VAL A 181 2.03 -4.41 -6.01
CA VAL A 181 2.57 -5.69 -6.48
C VAL A 181 3.22 -6.43 -5.33
N VAL A 182 2.80 -7.68 -5.14
CA VAL A 182 3.35 -8.57 -4.10
C VAL A 182 4.47 -9.42 -4.69
N ALA A 183 5.60 -9.49 -3.99
CA ALA A 183 6.73 -10.31 -4.37
C ALA A 183 7.38 -11.01 -3.17
N ASP A 184 8.17 -12.04 -3.42
CA ASP A 184 9.02 -12.70 -2.43
C ASP A 184 10.44 -12.12 -2.35
N CYS A 185 10.81 -11.31 -3.35
CA CYS A 185 12.07 -10.57 -3.37
C CYS A 185 11.94 -9.30 -4.23
N ILE A 186 12.83 -8.34 -4.01
CA ILE A 186 12.79 -7.02 -4.67
C ILE A 186 13.00 -7.15 -6.19
N GLU A 187 13.86 -8.08 -6.62
CA GLU A 187 14.23 -8.30 -8.02
C GLU A 187 13.05 -8.79 -8.90
N LYS A 188 11.96 -9.23 -8.28
CA LYS A 188 10.73 -9.62 -8.99
C LYS A 188 9.71 -8.49 -9.15
N LEU A 189 9.99 -7.33 -8.56
CA LEU A 189 9.18 -6.14 -8.76
C LEU A 189 9.45 -5.54 -10.15
N PRO A 190 8.49 -4.79 -10.72
CA PRO A 190 8.73 -3.98 -11.92
C PRO A 190 9.87 -2.96 -11.72
N GLU A 191 10.62 -2.68 -12.79
CA GLU A 191 11.78 -1.77 -12.75
C GLU A 191 11.43 -0.34 -12.32
N ASN A 192 10.20 0.09 -12.58
CA ASN A 192 9.72 1.44 -12.28
C ASN A 192 8.93 1.55 -10.96
N VAL A 193 9.05 0.57 -10.07
CA VAL A 193 8.55 0.69 -8.70
C VAL A 193 9.36 1.76 -7.97
N GLU A 194 8.67 2.74 -7.40
CA GLU A 194 9.34 3.81 -6.66
C GLU A 194 9.66 3.39 -5.22
N TYR A 195 8.71 2.72 -4.58
CA TYR A 195 8.82 2.29 -3.19
C TYR A 195 8.44 0.83 -3.03
N ALA A 196 9.20 0.12 -2.18
CA ALA A 196 8.87 -1.23 -1.74
C ALA A 196 8.71 -1.28 -0.22
N LEU A 197 7.57 -1.79 0.25
CA LEU A 197 7.36 -2.17 1.64
C LEU A 197 8.00 -3.54 1.84
N VAL A 198 9.12 -3.60 2.56
CA VAL A 198 9.90 -4.82 2.74
C VAL A 198 9.76 -5.33 4.16
N ASP A 199 9.38 -6.59 4.33
CA ASP A 199 9.35 -7.27 5.62
C ASP A 199 10.19 -8.55 5.55
N SER A 200 11.36 -8.51 6.15
CA SER A 200 12.29 -9.63 6.23
C SER A 200 12.67 -9.93 7.68
N LEU A 201 13.56 -10.89 7.89
CA LEU A 201 14.11 -11.15 9.20
C LEU A 201 15.15 -10.09 9.62
N GLU A 202 15.81 -9.50 8.65
CA GLU A 202 16.92 -8.56 8.87
C GLU A 202 16.46 -7.11 8.81
N PHE A 203 15.41 -6.81 8.02
CA PHE A 203 14.94 -5.46 7.79
C PHE A 203 13.40 -5.45 7.63
N SER A 204 12.76 -4.50 8.31
CA SER A 204 11.36 -4.15 8.09
C SER A 204 11.26 -2.64 7.87
N GLY A 205 10.70 -2.23 6.73
CA GLY A 205 10.63 -0.81 6.40
C GLY A 205 10.32 -0.53 4.93
N VAL A 206 10.39 0.74 4.58
CA VAL A 206 10.24 1.23 3.20
C VAL A 206 11.61 1.35 2.55
N TYR A 207 11.75 0.73 1.41
CA TYR A 207 12.90 0.87 0.53
C TYR A 207 12.54 1.78 -0.65
N SER A 208 13.27 2.88 -0.84
CA SER A 208 13.18 3.72 -2.04
C SER A 208 14.03 3.08 -3.14
N MET A 209 13.39 2.71 -4.26
CA MET A 209 14.07 2.13 -5.40
C MET A 209 14.89 3.18 -6.17
N THR A 210 14.48 4.46 -6.09
CA THR A 210 15.14 5.57 -6.78
C THR A 210 16.43 6.00 -6.08
N ASP A 211 16.36 6.20 -4.76
CA ASP A 211 17.47 6.74 -3.97
C ASP A 211 18.30 5.66 -3.30
N HIS A 212 17.87 4.40 -3.38
CA HIS A 212 18.44 3.26 -2.68
C HIS A 212 18.54 3.47 -1.16
N THR A 213 17.58 4.23 -0.60
CA THR A 213 17.51 4.51 0.83
C THR A 213 16.52 3.60 1.52
N CYS A 214 16.81 3.28 2.78
CA CYS A 214 15.95 2.45 3.61
C CYS A 214 15.44 3.25 4.80
N MET A 215 14.12 3.25 5.00
CA MET A 215 13.49 3.82 6.19
C MET A 215 12.93 2.69 7.05
N PRO A 216 13.55 2.39 8.20
CA PRO A 216 13.03 1.35 9.09
C PRO A 216 11.62 1.69 9.58
N MET A 217 10.70 0.72 9.53
CA MET A 217 9.32 0.87 9.97
C MET A 217 8.77 -0.44 10.52
N VAL A 218 7.79 -0.33 11.40
CA VAL A 218 6.94 -1.44 11.80
C VAL A 218 5.63 -1.35 11.03
N PHE A 219 5.30 -2.38 10.29
CA PHE A 219 4.05 -2.41 9.52
C PHE A 219 2.88 -2.90 10.36
N ASP A 220 1.73 -2.28 10.14
CA ASP A 220 0.47 -2.87 10.54
C ASP A 220 0.25 -4.19 9.80
N LYS A 221 -0.05 -5.24 10.54
CA LYS A 221 -0.25 -6.59 10.01
C LYS A 221 -1.62 -7.12 10.39
N LEU A 222 -2.33 -7.63 9.42
CA LEU A 222 -3.64 -8.24 9.63
C LEU A 222 -3.58 -9.73 9.29
N SER A 223 -3.72 -10.59 10.29
CA SER A 223 -3.79 -12.04 10.06
C SER A 223 -5.09 -12.43 9.33
N GLU A 224 -5.06 -13.54 8.61
CA GLU A 224 -6.23 -14.06 7.90
C GLU A 224 -7.43 -14.25 8.82
N GLN A 225 -7.20 -14.80 10.01
CA GLN A 225 -8.25 -15.00 11.01
C GLN A 225 -8.91 -13.71 11.50
N LYS A 226 -8.14 -12.62 11.65
CA LYS A 226 -8.67 -11.30 12.01
C LYS A 226 -9.48 -10.71 10.85
N LEU A 227 -9.00 -10.86 9.61
CA LEU A 227 -9.73 -10.44 8.42
C LEU A 227 -11.08 -11.16 8.33
N ASP A 228 -11.12 -12.49 8.56
CA ASP A 228 -12.37 -13.27 8.53
C ASP A 228 -13.39 -12.76 9.55
N LYS A 229 -12.96 -12.50 10.77
CA LYS A 229 -13.83 -11.92 11.81
C LYS A 229 -14.40 -10.58 11.37
N TYR A 230 -13.57 -9.73 10.76
CA TYR A 230 -13.96 -8.42 10.29
C TYR A 230 -14.97 -8.49 9.13
N ILE A 231 -14.71 -9.34 8.13
CA ILE A 231 -15.63 -9.56 7.01
C ILE A 231 -16.99 -10.08 7.49
N ASN A 232 -16.98 -11.03 8.42
CA ASN A 232 -18.22 -11.56 9.01
C ASN A 232 -19.01 -10.48 9.76
N TYR A 233 -18.32 -9.58 10.46
CA TYR A 233 -18.94 -8.43 11.11
C TYR A 233 -19.61 -7.50 10.09
N ILE A 234 -18.92 -7.14 9.00
CA ILE A 234 -19.50 -6.29 7.94
C ILE A 234 -20.74 -6.94 7.31
N LYS A 235 -20.67 -8.24 6.98
CA LYS A 235 -21.80 -8.98 6.43
C LYS A 235 -23.01 -9.00 7.37
N SER A 236 -22.77 -9.16 8.67
CA SER A 236 -23.83 -9.12 9.67
C SER A 236 -24.53 -7.76 9.75
N LYS A 237 -23.79 -6.67 9.59
CA LYS A 237 -24.31 -5.30 9.57
C LYS A 237 -25.15 -4.99 8.33
N LYS A 238 -24.70 -5.44 7.14
CA LYS A 238 -25.50 -5.28 5.91
C LYS A 238 -26.85 -5.98 5.99
N ASN A 239 -26.87 -7.22 6.50
CA ASN A 239 -28.11 -7.98 6.66
C ASN A 239 -29.10 -7.37 7.67
N VAL A 240 -28.66 -6.49 8.57
CA VAL A 240 -29.53 -5.76 9.49
C VAL A 240 -30.07 -4.48 8.86
N ALA A 241 -29.32 -3.84 7.96
CA ALA A 241 -29.74 -2.61 7.28
C ALA A 241 -30.75 -2.87 6.13
N GLU A 242 -30.83 -4.10 5.61
CA GLU A 242 -31.75 -4.53 4.55
C GLU A 242 -33.07 -5.13 5.11
N ARG A 243 -33.26 -5.14 6.42
CA ARG A 243 -34.49 -5.53 7.12
C ARG A 243 -35.23 -4.31 7.68
#